data_e8d13264ca8f6948c1630c20ac404072
#
_entry.id   e8d13264ca8f6948c1630c20ac404072
#
_cell.length_a   1.000
_cell.length_b   1.000
_cell.length_c   1.000
_cell.angle_alpha   90.00
_cell.angle_beta   90.00
_cell.angle_gamma   90.00
#
_symmetry.space_group_name_H-M   'P 1'
#
loop_
_entity.id
_entity.type
_entity.pdbx_description
1 polymer ?
#
loop_
_entity_poly.entity_id
_entity_poly.type
_entity_poly.pdbx_seq_one_letter_code
_entity_poly.pdbx_strand_id
1 'polypeptide(L)'
;MAKNELTLEELAKQIYQGAGGMGNVESIVHCMTRVRMKVINDDLVNVSELKAIPGVLGVVEDEQLQVIIGPGKVNKVAQEMVDLAGVKLGEKLPSASATTASSSASGKDRVNERAQEMKAAQKSKQKPSKIKSVLKDISNIFVPMIPAFVGTGIVAGIAAVLANLVTAGTLDAGTWQQYIDVMNILKNGMFSYLVIYTGINAAQVFGATPTLGGVIGAVVMLTGMNPEAPLKNLFTGEALAAGQGGILGVIFAVWLLSIVEKKLHKVVPDAVDIIVTPTLSLIAIGLIEIFFIMPLAGFISDGMVGGINWVLGVGGAFAGFVLGTLFLPMVMFGLHQILTPIHVQMIDETGRTLLLPILAMAGAGQVGAALALWIRCKKDKELTEMIKGALPVGILGIGEPLIYGVTLPLGRPFITACIGGGIGGA
;
A
#
# COMPACT_ATOMS: atom_id res chain seq x y z
N MET A 1 -11.32 -28.63 39.33
CA MET A 1 -10.62 -27.36 39.62
C MET A 1 -10.70 -26.54 38.35
N ALA A 2 -11.55 -25.52 38.31
CA ALA A 2 -11.63 -24.59 37.17
C ALA A 2 -10.31 -23.85 37.07
N LYS A 3 -9.54 -24.06 36.00
CA LYS A 3 -8.42 -23.21 35.66
C LYS A 3 -8.98 -21.80 35.42
N ASN A 4 -8.54 -20.82 36.20
CA ASN A 4 -8.77 -19.40 35.92
C ASN A 4 -8.31 -19.13 34.48
N GLU A 5 -9.21 -19.10 33.53
CA GLU A 5 -8.91 -18.66 32.18
C GLU A 5 -8.75 -17.13 32.24
N LEU A 6 -7.58 -16.65 31.84
CA LEU A 6 -7.30 -15.22 31.69
C LEU A 6 -8.23 -14.62 30.63
N THR A 7 -8.68 -13.41 30.85
CA THR A 7 -9.34 -12.64 29.79
C THR A 7 -8.38 -12.39 28.64
N LEU A 8 -8.88 -12.11 27.43
CA LEU A 8 -8.04 -11.83 26.27
C LEU A 8 -7.11 -10.62 26.52
N GLU A 9 -7.62 -9.60 27.21
CA GLU A 9 -6.87 -8.40 27.56
C GLU A 9 -5.74 -8.71 28.56
N GLU A 10 -6.02 -9.51 29.59
CA GLU A 10 -4.99 -9.94 30.54
C GLU A 10 -3.92 -10.81 29.89
N LEU A 11 -4.31 -11.72 29.02
CA LEU A 11 -3.39 -12.55 28.26
C LEU A 11 -2.50 -11.72 27.33
N ALA A 12 -3.07 -10.74 26.62
CA ALA A 12 -2.32 -9.81 25.77
C ALA A 12 -1.31 -8.97 26.57
N LYS A 13 -1.71 -8.45 27.75
CA LYS A 13 -0.83 -7.69 28.65
C LYS A 13 0.33 -8.53 29.17
N GLN A 14 0.05 -9.78 29.59
CA GLN A 14 1.10 -10.67 30.08
C GLN A 14 2.08 -11.08 28.97
N ILE A 15 1.60 -11.29 27.73
CA ILE A 15 2.47 -11.56 26.59
C ILE A 15 3.38 -10.36 26.32
N TYR A 16 2.87 -9.12 26.36
CA TYR A 16 3.70 -7.93 26.23
C TYR A 16 4.75 -7.84 27.35
N GLN A 17 4.37 -8.12 28.58
CA GLN A 17 5.26 -8.09 29.72
C GLN A 17 6.42 -9.08 29.56
N GLY A 18 6.12 -10.32 29.19
CA GLY A 18 7.14 -11.34 28.92
C GLY A 18 7.98 -11.09 27.68
N ALA A 19 7.49 -10.29 26.71
CA ALA A 19 8.25 -9.83 25.55
C ALA A 19 9.18 -8.63 25.84
N GLY A 20 9.30 -8.20 27.09
CA GLY A 20 10.10 -7.05 27.50
C GLY A 20 9.35 -5.73 27.48
N GLY A 21 8.01 -5.78 27.50
CA GLY A 21 7.11 -4.64 27.47
C GLY A 21 6.69 -4.23 26.04
N MET A 22 5.60 -3.45 25.95
CA MET A 22 5.07 -2.99 24.66
C MET A 22 6.11 -2.18 23.85
N GLY A 23 6.98 -1.41 24.52
CA GLY A 23 8.04 -0.64 23.87
C GLY A 23 9.15 -1.47 23.25
N ASN A 24 9.26 -2.76 23.57
CA ASN A 24 10.23 -3.69 22.98
C ASN A 24 9.67 -4.44 21.75
N VAL A 25 8.38 -4.31 21.44
CA VAL A 25 7.76 -4.96 20.29
C VAL A 25 7.69 -3.99 19.13
N GLU A 26 8.33 -4.32 18.00
CA GLU A 26 8.32 -3.51 16.78
C GLU A 26 7.05 -3.72 15.95
N SER A 27 6.60 -4.97 15.79
CA SER A 27 5.40 -5.32 15.03
C SER A 27 4.84 -6.66 15.46
N ILE A 28 3.52 -6.86 15.23
CA ILE A 28 2.80 -8.08 15.57
C ILE A 28 2.07 -8.59 14.34
N VAL A 29 2.27 -9.87 14.05
CA VAL A 29 1.50 -10.64 13.07
C VAL A 29 1.11 -11.98 13.70
N HIS A 30 0.21 -12.73 13.08
CA HIS A 30 -0.12 -14.07 13.56
C HIS A 30 -0.26 -15.05 12.40
N CYS A 31 -0.16 -16.34 12.71
CA CYS A 31 -0.57 -17.44 11.84
C CYS A 31 -1.67 -18.27 12.55
N MET A 32 -2.00 -19.42 12.04
CA MET A 32 -3.10 -20.24 12.53
C MET A 32 -3.02 -20.63 14.03
N THR A 33 -1.81 -20.66 14.60
CA THR A 33 -1.60 -21.13 15.98
C THR A 33 -0.68 -20.25 16.81
N ARG A 34 -0.02 -19.22 16.22
CA ARG A 34 1.03 -18.46 16.88
C ARG A 34 0.86 -16.96 16.65
N VAL A 35 1.05 -16.19 17.71
CA VAL A 35 1.37 -14.76 17.60
C VAL A 35 2.86 -14.64 17.31
N ARG A 36 3.25 -13.87 16.32
CA ARG A 36 4.63 -13.59 15.94
C ARG A 36 4.91 -12.12 16.18
N MET A 37 5.93 -11.85 16.97
CA MET A 37 6.35 -10.51 17.31
C MET A 37 7.78 -10.28 16.86
N LYS A 38 8.01 -9.18 16.18
CA LYS A 38 9.37 -8.70 15.96
C LYS A 38 9.74 -7.83 17.15
N VAL A 39 10.75 -8.23 17.88
CA VAL A 39 11.25 -7.51 19.06
C VAL A 39 12.46 -6.64 18.70
N ILE A 40 12.68 -5.56 19.46
CA ILE A 40 13.78 -4.61 19.24
C ILE A 40 15.04 -5.11 19.91
N ASN A 41 14.91 -5.66 21.10
CA ASN A 41 16.00 -6.19 21.89
C ASN A 41 15.61 -7.55 22.49
N ASP A 42 16.27 -8.61 22.04
CA ASP A 42 16.02 -9.99 22.45
C ASP A 42 16.41 -10.23 23.93
N ASP A 43 17.39 -9.48 24.47
CA ASP A 43 17.85 -9.63 25.87
C ASP A 43 16.75 -9.25 26.89
N LEU A 44 15.74 -8.50 26.48
CA LEU A 44 14.60 -8.12 27.32
C LEU A 44 13.48 -9.16 27.34
N VAL A 45 13.55 -10.19 26.49
CA VAL A 45 12.53 -11.23 26.39
C VAL A 45 12.70 -12.26 27.51
N ASN A 46 11.65 -12.45 28.31
CA ASN A 46 11.62 -13.48 29.33
C ASN A 46 10.81 -14.70 28.87
N VAL A 47 11.49 -15.63 28.21
CA VAL A 47 10.88 -16.85 27.67
C VAL A 47 10.28 -17.74 28.77
N SER A 48 10.88 -17.78 29.95
CA SER A 48 10.36 -18.57 31.07
C SER A 48 9.04 -18.00 31.58
N GLU A 49 8.91 -16.69 31.63
CA GLU A 49 7.68 -16.01 32.00
C GLU A 49 6.59 -16.23 30.95
N LEU A 50 6.93 -16.08 29.67
CA LEU A 50 6.01 -16.35 28.56
C LEU A 50 5.46 -17.78 28.58
N LYS A 51 6.31 -18.78 28.85
CA LYS A 51 5.88 -20.20 28.96
C LYS A 51 5.00 -20.47 30.17
N ALA A 52 5.10 -19.67 31.22
CA ALA A 52 4.32 -19.81 32.44
C ALA A 52 2.91 -19.21 32.34
N ILE A 53 2.63 -18.39 31.32
CA ILE A 53 1.33 -17.73 31.12
C ILE A 53 0.24 -18.77 30.84
N PRO A 54 -0.87 -18.81 31.62
CA PRO A 54 -2.00 -19.69 31.33
C PRO A 54 -2.62 -19.38 29.97
N GLY A 55 -2.66 -20.36 29.07
CA GLY A 55 -3.13 -20.20 27.68
C GLY A 55 -2.03 -20.11 26.64
N VAL A 56 -0.76 -19.99 27.04
CA VAL A 56 0.40 -20.16 26.17
C VAL A 56 0.80 -21.63 26.14
N LEU A 57 0.85 -22.22 24.96
CA LEU A 57 1.19 -23.64 24.73
C LEU A 57 2.69 -23.85 24.54
N GLY A 58 3.42 -22.79 24.19
CA GLY A 58 4.86 -22.81 23.96
C GLY A 58 5.38 -21.50 23.41
N VAL A 59 6.68 -21.34 23.43
CA VAL A 59 7.38 -20.16 22.88
C VAL A 59 8.57 -20.65 22.04
N VAL A 60 8.75 -20.08 20.87
CA VAL A 60 9.86 -20.33 19.94
C VAL A 60 10.56 -19.01 19.66
N GLU A 61 11.87 -18.99 19.87
CA GLU A 61 12.75 -17.90 19.49
C GLU A 61 13.40 -18.26 18.15
N ASP A 62 13.16 -17.43 17.15
CA ASP A 62 13.73 -17.54 15.82
C ASP A 62 13.97 -16.10 15.33
N GLU A 63 13.97 -15.81 14.04
CA GLU A 63 14.00 -14.43 13.51
C GLU A 63 12.91 -13.52 14.12
N GLN A 64 11.86 -14.13 14.67
CA GLN A 64 10.77 -13.48 15.39
C GLN A 64 10.42 -14.29 16.66
N LEU A 65 10.06 -13.61 17.72
CA LEU A 65 9.50 -14.23 18.91
C LEU A 65 8.10 -14.79 18.58
N GLN A 66 7.91 -16.09 18.73
CA GLN A 66 6.66 -16.78 18.39
C GLN A 66 6.03 -17.36 19.66
N VAL A 67 4.85 -16.87 20.02
CA VAL A 67 4.07 -17.36 21.17
C VAL A 67 2.94 -18.24 20.65
N ILE A 68 2.95 -19.53 21.00
CA ILE A 68 1.99 -20.54 20.55
C ILE A 68 0.77 -20.47 21.48
N ILE A 69 -0.39 -20.11 20.93
CA ILE A 69 -1.65 -19.98 21.67
C ILE A 69 -2.64 -21.07 21.27
N GLY A 70 -2.47 -21.59 20.05
CA GLY A 70 -3.35 -22.59 19.45
C GLY A 70 -4.42 -21.98 18.54
N PRO A 71 -5.10 -22.84 17.76
CA PRO A 71 -6.14 -22.43 16.82
C PRO A 71 -7.35 -21.83 17.54
N GLY A 72 -8.02 -20.88 16.90
CA GLY A 72 -9.23 -20.21 17.41
C GLY A 72 -8.97 -19.03 18.34
N LYS A 73 -8.06 -19.13 19.30
CA LYS A 73 -7.75 -18.02 20.23
C LYS A 73 -6.68 -17.05 19.70
N VAL A 74 -5.79 -17.50 18.80
CA VAL A 74 -4.64 -16.71 18.34
C VAL A 74 -5.04 -15.39 17.67
N ASN A 75 -6.08 -15.41 16.83
CA ASN A 75 -6.56 -14.22 16.13
C ASN A 75 -7.09 -13.17 17.11
N LYS A 76 -7.86 -13.63 18.11
CA LYS A 76 -8.45 -12.76 19.14
C LYS A 76 -7.37 -12.13 20.01
N VAL A 77 -6.34 -12.89 20.39
CA VAL A 77 -5.22 -12.40 21.20
C VAL A 77 -4.35 -11.43 20.40
N ALA A 78 -4.02 -11.75 19.14
CA ALA A 78 -3.24 -10.85 18.30
C ALA A 78 -3.98 -9.54 18.03
N GLN A 79 -5.32 -9.60 17.84
CA GLN A 79 -6.14 -8.40 17.66
C GLN A 79 -6.16 -7.57 18.95
N GLU A 80 -6.35 -8.19 20.12
CA GLU A 80 -6.33 -7.50 21.41
C GLU A 80 -4.98 -6.82 21.67
N MET A 81 -3.88 -7.48 21.31
CA MET A 81 -2.54 -6.90 21.44
C MET A 81 -2.37 -5.63 20.59
N VAL A 82 -2.79 -5.64 19.34
CA VAL A 82 -2.68 -4.43 18.49
C VAL A 82 -3.67 -3.34 18.88
N ASP A 83 -4.86 -3.71 19.36
CA ASP A 83 -5.85 -2.76 19.87
C ASP A 83 -5.33 -2.04 21.12
N LEU A 84 -4.67 -2.75 22.04
CA LEU A 84 -3.98 -2.17 23.21
C LEU A 84 -2.86 -1.20 22.80
N ALA A 85 -2.16 -1.49 21.72
CA ALA A 85 -1.11 -0.63 21.18
C ALA A 85 -1.63 0.52 20.29
N GLY A 86 -2.91 0.53 19.95
CA GLY A 86 -3.51 1.52 19.06
C GLY A 86 -3.04 1.45 17.61
N VAL A 87 -2.60 0.26 17.16
CA VAL A 87 -2.08 -0.01 15.81
C VAL A 87 -2.84 -1.15 15.15
N LYS A 88 -2.59 -1.39 13.86
CA LYS A 88 -3.14 -2.55 13.13
C LYS A 88 -2.11 -3.69 13.07
N LEU A 89 -2.58 -4.91 12.83
CA LEU A 89 -1.73 -6.08 12.60
C LEU A 89 -0.71 -5.79 11.47
N GLY A 90 0.57 -6.04 11.76
CA GLY A 90 1.68 -5.76 10.84
C GLY A 90 2.18 -4.31 10.83
N GLU A 91 1.50 -3.36 11.49
CA GLU A 91 2.02 -2.00 11.68
C GLU A 91 3.11 -1.97 12.77
N LYS A 92 4.02 -1.00 12.65
CA LYS A 92 5.02 -0.77 13.71
C LYS A 92 4.38 -0.15 14.94
N LEU A 93 4.70 -0.69 16.11
CA LEU A 93 4.29 -0.12 17.38
C LEU A 93 5.07 1.17 17.68
N PRO A 94 4.47 2.14 18.42
CA PRO A 94 5.17 3.32 18.88
C PRO A 94 6.29 2.89 19.84
N SER A 95 7.54 2.99 19.41
CA SER A 95 8.70 2.66 20.28
C SER A 95 8.97 3.77 21.28
N ALA A 96 9.21 3.41 22.53
CA ALA A 96 9.55 4.34 23.61
C ALA A 96 11.00 4.88 23.56
N SER A 97 11.71 4.72 22.45
CA SER A 97 13.11 5.12 22.29
C SER A 97 13.30 6.21 21.25
N ALA A 98 12.90 7.42 21.61
CA ALA A 98 13.38 8.63 20.92
C ALA A 98 14.02 9.55 21.96
N THR A 99 15.12 9.12 22.58
CA THR A 99 16.00 10.05 23.30
C THR A 99 17.45 9.54 23.23
N THR A 100 18.30 10.42 22.73
CA THR A 100 19.77 10.38 22.72
C THR A 100 20.45 9.59 21.60
N ALA A 101 20.74 10.30 20.50
CA ALA A 101 22.05 10.26 19.87
C ALA A 101 22.27 11.55 19.05
N SER A 102 22.82 12.56 19.68
CA SER A 102 23.46 13.67 18.98
C SER A 102 24.88 13.26 18.62
N SER A 103 25.19 13.22 17.33
CA SER A 103 26.41 13.75 16.72
C SER A 103 26.70 13.05 15.38
N SER A 104 26.91 13.88 14.33
CA SER A 104 27.31 13.54 12.96
C SER A 104 26.24 12.91 12.05
N ALA A 105 25.02 13.44 12.04
CA ALA A 105 24.04 13.11 11.02
C ALA A 105 24.48 13.65 9.65
N SER A 106 24.52 12.81 8.62
CA SER A 106 24.79 13.21 7.23
C SER A 106 23.71 14.20 6.74
N GLY A 107 23.99 14.97 5.69
CA GLY A 107 23.02 15.90 5.13
C GLY A 107 21.68 15.23 4.78
N LYS A 108 21.71 13.93 4.45
CA LYS A 108 20.53 13.10 4.15
C LYS A 108 19.67 12.82 5.39
N ASP A 109 20.29 12.57 6.54
CA ASP A 109 19.58 12.26 7.79
C ASP A 109 18.88 13.52 8.32
N ARG A 110 19.55 14.69 8.28
CA ARG A 110 18.95 15.98 8.64
C ARG A 110 17.76 16.37 7.73
N VAL A 111 17.81 16.05 6.44
CA VAL A 111 16.68 16.26 5.51
C VAL A 111 15.50 15.39 5.89
N ASN A 112 15.75 14.11 6.21
CA ASN A 112 14.71 13.18 6.59
C ASN A 112 14.05 13.57 7.93
N GLU A 113 14.85 13.98 8.93
CA GLU A 113 14.34 14.48 10.22
C GLU A 113 13.48 15.73 10.02
N ARG A 114 13.97 16.73 9.29
CA ARG A 114 13.21 17.96 9.01
C ARG A 114 11.96 17.71 8.17
N ALA A 115 12.02 16.78 7.21
CA ALA A 115 10.87 16.35 6.45
C ALA A 115 9.82 15.66 7.33
N GLN A 116 10.23 14.83 8.29
CA GLN A 116 9.35 14.19 9.26
C GLN A 116 8.74 15.21 10.22
N GLU A 117 9.50 16.15 10.76
CA GLU A 117 9.01 17.22 11.64
C GLU A 117 7.98 18.11 10.93
N MET A 118 8.27 18.56 9.71
CA MET A 118 7.35 19.38 8.91
C MET A 118 6.07 18.63 8.56
N LYS A 119 6.19 17.33 8.21
CA LYS A 119 5.05 16.45 7.94
C LYS A 119 4.21 16.22 9.20
N ALA A 120 4.84 16.06 10.36
CA ALA A 120 4.18 15.94 11.66
C ALA A 120 3.48 17.25 12.06
N ALA A 121 4.15 18.41 11.92
CA ALA A 121 3.58 19.73 12.20
C ALA A 121 2.39 20.07 11.29
N GLN A 122 2.42 19.62 10.03
CA GLN A 122 1.28 19.79 9.13
C GLN A 122 0.14 18.83 9.47
N LYS A 123 0.46 17.59 9.87
CA LYS A 123 -0.53 16.60 10.29
C LYS A 123 -1.28 17.04 11.55
N SER A 124 -0.60 17.70 12.52
CA SER A 124 -1.21 18.23 13.75
C SER A 124 -2.19 19.40 13.49
N LYS A 125 -1.99 20.16 12.42
CA LYS A 125 -2.88 21.26 12.01
C LYS A 125 -4.12 20.81 11.23
N GLN A 126 -4.19 19.53 10.84
CA GLN A 126 -5.31 19.02 10.05
C GLN A 126 -6.34 18.35 10.95
N LYS A 127 -7.59 18.78 10.86
CA LYS A 127 -8.70 18.14 11.57
C LYS A 127 -8.87 16.69 11.06
N PRO A 128 -9.13 15.72 11.95
CA PRO A 128 -9.42 14.35 11.54
C PRO A 128 -10.70 14.34 10.69
N SER A 129 -10.59 13.81 9.47
CA SER A 129 -11.73 13.64 8.56
C SER A 129 -11.84 12.16 8.22
N LYS A 130 -13.08 11.62 8.25
CA LYS A 130 -13.34 10.22 7.84
C LYS A 130 -12.87 9.94 6.41
N ILE A 131 -13.04 10.91 5.51
CA ILE A 131 -12.56 10.80 4.12
C ILE A 131 -11.05 10.61 4.09
N LYS A 132 -10.30 11.39 4.88
CA LYS A 132 -8.84 11.29 4.94
C LYS A 132 -8.38 9.92 5.47
N SER A 133 -9.10 9.34 6.43
CA SER A 133 -8.81 7.98 6.91
C SER A 133 -8.98 6.95 5.80
N VAL A 134 -10.11 6.99 5.07
CA VAL A 134 -10.36 6.07 3.94
C VAL A 134 -9.27 6.21 2.86
N LEU A 135 -8.88 7.44 2.52
CA LEU A 135 -7.82 7.68 1.53
C LEU A 135 -6.46 7.16 1.99
N LYS A 136 -6.17 7.27 3.28
CA LYS A 136 -4.96 6.69 3.87
C LYS A 136 -4.99 5.16 3.81
N ASP A 137 -6.12 4.55 4.10
CA ASP A 137 -6.27 3.10 4.03
C ASP A 137 -6.08 2.59 2.59
N ILE A 138 -6.68 3.28 1.60
CA ILE A 138 -6.43 2.99 0.17
C ILE A 138 -4.94 3.11 -0.17
N SER A 139 -4.28 4.18 0.27
CA SER A 139 -2.83 4.34 0.07
C SER A 139 -2.03 3.16 0.66
N ASN A 140 -2.36 2.75 1.88
CA ASN A 140 -1.67 1.66 2.57
C ASN A 140 -1.79 0.30 1.84
N ILE A 141 -2.81 0.11 1.01
CA ILE A 141 -2.96 -1.08 0.16
C ILE A 141 -1.86 -1.13 -0.92
N PHE A 142 -1.50 0.03 -1.51
CA PHE A 142 -0.57 0.09 -2.64
C PHE A 142 0.89 0.27 -2.25
N VAL A 143 1.18 0.89 -1.09
CA VAL A 143 2.55 1.16 -0.63
C VAL A 143 3.43 -0.11 -0.60
N PRO A 144 2.98 -1.27 -0.10
CA PRO A 144 3.79 -2.50 -0.11
C PRO A 144 4.13 -3.02 -1.52
N MET A 145 3.34 -2.63 -2.54
CA MET A 145 3.53 -3.06 -3.93
C MET A 145 4.50 -2.16 -4.71
N ILE A 146 4.87 -0.97 -4.19
CA ILE A 146 5.76 -0.03 -4.89
C ILE A 146 7.05 -0.66 -5.37
N PRO A 147 7.80 -1.46 -4.58
CA PRO A 147 9.03 -2.10 -5.08
C PRO A 147 8.79 -3.03 -6.27
N ALA A 148 7.67 -3.77 -6.27
CA ALA A 148 7.29 -4.63 -7.38
C ALA A 148 6.90 -3.83 -8.63
N PHE A 149 6.15 -2.74 -8.48
CA PHE A 149 5.83 -1.82 -9.59
C PHE A 149 7.10 -1.22 -10.21
N VAL A 150 8.04 -0.77 -9.38
CA VAL A 150 9.31 -0.21 -9.86
C VAL A 150 10.12 -1.26 -10.62
N GLY A 151 10.31 -2.44 -10.04
CA GLY A 151 11.08 -3.51 -10.67
C GLY A 151 10.47 -3.98 -12.00
N THR A 152 9.19 -4.29 -12.01
CA THR A 152 8.49 -4.75 -13.22
C THR A 152 8.30 -3.63 -14.25
N GLY A 153 8.17 -2.38 -13.81
CA GLY A 153 8.12 -1.21 -14.67
C GLY A 153 9.43 -0.99 -15.43
N ILE A 154 10.58 -1.15 -14.77
CA ILE A 154 11.90 -1.08 -15.42
C ILE A 154 12.05 -2.22 -16.43
N VAL A 155 11.68 -3.44 -16.08
CA VAL A 155 11.69 -4.59 -17.00
C VAL A 155 10.81 -4.34 -18.21
N ALA A 156 9.60 -3.79 -18.00
CA ALA A 156 8.69 -3.42 -19.08
C ALA A 156 9.29 -2.35 -20.00
N GLY A 157 9.96 -1.34 -19.42
CA GLY A 157 10.65 -0.30 -20.17
C GLY A 157 11.77 -0.85 -21.05
N ILE A 158 12.60 -1.75 -20.53
CA ILE A 158 13.66 -2.43 -21.29
C ILE A 158 13.04 -3.26 -22.41
N ALA A 159 12.01 -4.06 -22.13
CA ALA A 159 11.31 -4.85 -23.14
C ALA A 159 10.74 -3.99 -24.27
N ALA A 160 10.15 -2.83 -23.94
CA ALA A 160 9.60 -1.89 -24.91
C ALA A 160 10.69 -1.28 -25.80
N VAL A 161 11.84 -0.89 -25.24
CA VAL A 161 12.98 -0.38 -26.01
C VAL A 161 13.50 -1.44 -26.98
N LEU A 162 13.70 -2.68 -26.52
CA LEU A 162 14.15 -3.78 -27.38
C LEU A 162 13.14 -4.07 -28.48
N ALA A 163 11.85 -4.11 -28.17
CA ALA A 163 10.78 -4.31 -29.16
C ALA A 163 10.78 -3.21 -30.23
N ASN A 164 10.96 -1.95 -29.84
CA ASN A 164 11.07 -0.83 -30.78
C ASN A 164 12.31 -0.97 -31.68
N LEU A 165 13.44 -1.40 -31.16
CA LEU A 165 14.68 -1.60 -31.95
C LEU A 165 14.54 -2.79 -32.93
N VAL A 166 13.83 -3.83 -32.54
CA VAL A 166 13.46 -4.96 -33.44
C VAL A 166 12.52 -4.43 -34.55
N THR A 167 11.49 -3.68 -34.20
CA THR A 167 10.54 -3.11 -35.18
C THR A 167 11.23 -2.14 -36.15
N ALA A 168 12.21 -1.38 -35.67
CA ALA A 168 13.03 -0.49 -36.49
C ALA A 168 14.06 -1.22 -37.37
N GLY A 169 14.16 -2.55 -37.29
CA GLY A 169 15.14 -3.34 -38.03
C GLY A 169 16.60 -3.20 -37.55
N THR A 170 16.81 -2.55 -36.39
CA THR A 170 18.16 -2.38 -35.81
C THR A 170 18.63 -3.67 -35.11
N LEU A 171 17.72 -4.44 -34.54
CA LEU A 171 17.97 -5.73 -33.91
C LEU A 171 17.27 -6.84 -34.69
N ASP A 172 17.92 -8.01 -34.79
CA ASP A 172 17.34 -9.18 -35.43
C ASP A 172 16.21 -9.80 -34.57
N ALA A 173 15.02 -9.91 -35.13
CA ALA A 173 13.86 -10.46 -34.47
C ALA A 173 14.06 -11.93 -34.04
N GLY A 174 14.73 -12.73 -34.86
CA GLY A 174 14.96 -14.14 -34.59
C GLY A 174 15.77 -14.36 -33.31
N THR A 175 16.71 -13.46 -33.02
CA THR A 175 17.56 -13.52 -31.83
C THR A 175 16.91 -12.86 -30.60
N TRP A 176 16.25 -11.69 -30.77
CA TRP A 176 15.85 -10.86 -29.64
C TRP A 176 14.41 -11.09 -29.15
N GLN A 177 13.55 -11.66 -30.00
CA GLN A 177 12.14 -11.86 -29.62
C GLN A 177 11.99 -12.69 -28.35
N GLN A 178 12.75 -13.76 -28.19
CA GLN A 178 12.69 -14.62 -27.01
C GLN A 178 13.03 -13.87 -25.71
N TYR A 179 14.01 -12.97 -25.74
CA TYR A 179 14.38 -12.17 -24.57
C TYR A 179 13.28 -11.16 -24.23
N ILE A 180 12.67 -10.54 -25.25
CA ILE A 180 11.53 -9.64 -25.09
C ILE A 180 10.34 -10.38 -24.45
N ASP A 181 10.07 -11.59 -24.91
CA ASP A 181 8.98 -12.43 -24.37
C ASP A 181 9.22 -12.82 -22.91
N VAL A 182 10.46 -13.20 -22.55
CA VAL A 182 10.83 -13.47 -21.15
C VAL A 182 10.61 -12.23 -20.27
N MET A 183 11.03 -11.04 -20.72
CA MET A 183 10.80 -9.81 -19.97
C MET A 183 9.31 -9.48 -19.84
N ASN A 184 8.51 -9.75 -20.86
CA ASN A 184 7.06 -9.58 -20.80
C ASN A 184 6.41 -10.56 -19.83
N ILE A 185 6.89 -11.82 -19.74
CA ILE A 185 6.44 -12.78 -18.74
C ILE A 185 6.74 -12.26 -17.32
N LEU A 186 7.95 -11.78 -17.06
CA LEU A 186 8.33 -11.20 -15.76
C LEU A 186 7.45 -10.00 -15.38
N LYS A 187 7.24 -9.09 -16.32
CA LYS A 187 6.33 -7.94 -16.15
C LYS A 187 4.90 -8.41 -15.81
N ASN A 188 4.38 -9.37 -16.57
CA ASN A 188 3.02 -9.88 -16.40
C ASN A 188 2.82 -10.63 -15.07
N GLY A 189 3.89 -11.16 -14.47
CA GLY A 189 3.85 -11.72 -13.12
C GLY A 189 3.35 -10.75 -12.05
N MET A 190 3.50 -9.43 -12.25
CA MET A 190 2.89 -8.41 -11.40
C MET A 190 1.54 -7.94 -11.95
N PHE A 191 1.52 -7.46 -13.20
CA PHE A 191 0.35 -6.75 -13.73
C PHE A 191 -0.86 -7.65 -13.98
N SER A 192 -0.66 -8.87 -14.47
CA SER A 192 -1.79 -9.80 -14.72
C SER A 192 -2.43 -10.34 -13.43
N TYR A 193 -1.71 -10.29 -12.30
CA TYR A 193 -2.19 -10.78 -11.00
C TYR A 193 -2.38 -9.65 -9.99
N LEU A 194 -2.44 -8.41 -10.46
CA LEU A 194 -2.48 -7.22 -9.62
C LEU A 194 -3.67 -7.20 -8.66
N VAL A 195 -4.82 -7.67 -9.10
CA VAL A 195 -6.04 -7.81 -8.28
C VAL A 195 -5.82 -8.75 -7.10
N ILE A 196 -5.02 -9.81 -7.24
CA ILE A 196 -4.68 -10.75 -6.17
C ILE A 196 -3.80 -10.06 -5.12
N TYR A 197 -2.74 -9.36 -5.55
CA TYR A 197 -1.87 -8.61 -4.63
C TYR A 197 -2.63 -7.50 -3.92
N THR A 198 -3.53 -6.81 -4.65
CA THR A 198 -4.40 -5.80 -4.07
C THR A 198 -5.32 -6.41 -3.02
N GLY A 199 -5.93 -7.56 -3.29
CA GLY A 199 -6.79 -8.27 -2.34
C GLY A 199 -6.07 -8.69 -1.07
N ILE A 200 -4.83 -9.21 -1.17
CA ILE A 200 -3.99 -9.57 -0.02
C ILE A 200 -3.70 -8.34 0.85
N ASN A 201 -3.25 -7.25 0.23
CA ASN A 201 -2.89 -6.05 0.96
C ASN A 201 -4.12 -5.32 1.53
N ALA A 202 -5.24 -5.30 0.81
CA ALA A 202 -6.50 -4.76 1.30
C ALA A 202 -6.99 -5.52 2.54
N ALA A 203 -6.87 -6.85 2.55
CA ALA A 203 -7.21 -7.66 3.72
C ALA A 203 -6.34 -7.30 4.93
N GLN A 204 -5.02 -7.09 4.74
CA GLN A 204 -4.13 -6.62 5.81
C GLN A 204 -4.56 -5.26 6.35
N VAL A 205 -4.88 -4.31 5.47
CA VAL A 205 -5.29 -2.96 5.84
C VAL A 205 -6.64 -2.94 6.58
N PHE A 206 -7.61 -3.75 6.13
CA PHE A 206 -8.94 -3.79 6.73
C PHE A 206 -9.05 -4.79 7.89
N GLY A 207 -7.99 -5.57 8.16
CA GLY A 207 -7.93 -6.56 9.24
C GLY A 207 -8.80 -7.79 8.95
N ALA A 208 -8.72 -8.31 7.73
CA ALA A 208 -9.22 -9.61 7.30
C ALA A 208 -8.05 -10.58 7.08
N THR A 209 -8.34 -11.84 6.86
CA THR A 209 -7.31 -12.84 6.54
C THR A 209 -6.71 -12.58 5.16
N PRO A 210 -5.37 -12.32 5.04
CA PRO A 210 -4.76 -11.91 3.77
C PRO A 210 -4.94 -12.90 2.63
N THR A 211 -4.87 -14.20 2.92
CA THR A 211 -5.08 -15.25 1.91
C THR A 211 -6.52 -15.27 1.38
N LEU A 212 -7.51 -14.99 2.22
CA LEU A 212 -8.91 -14.85 1.78
C LEU A 212 -9.07 -13.63 0.87
N GLY A 213 -8.43 -12.50 1.22
CA GLY A 213 -8.39 -11.33 0.35
C GLY A 213 -7.78 -11.63 -1.01
N GLY A 214 -6.72 -12.45 -1.05
CA GLY A 214 -6.12 -12.91 -2.30
C GLY A 214 -7.04 -13.80 -3.12
N VAL A 215 -7.81 -14.69 -2.48
CA VAL A 215 -8.84 -15.52 -3.15
C VAL A 215 -9.94 -14.64 -3.75
N ILE A 216 -10.44 -13.65 -3.00
CA ILE A 216 -11.42 -12.67 -3.50
C ILE A 216 -10.85 -11.92 -4.72
N GLY A 217 -9.61 -11.43 -4.66
CA GLY A 217 -8.95 -10.84 -5.82
C GLY A 217 -8.83 -11.78 -7.02
N ALA A 218 -8.61 -13.08 -6.80
CA ALA A 218 -8.56 -14.08 -7.88
C ALA A 218 -9.94 -14.37 -8.49
N VAL A 219 -11.02 -14.26 -7.71
CA VAL A 219 -12.41 -14.46 -8.20
C VAL A 219 -12.73 -13.52 -9.36
N VAL A 220 -12.26 -12.26 -9.31
CA VAL A 220 -12.47 -11.28 -10.39
C VAL A 220 -11.93 -11.75 -11.74
N MET A 221 -10.90 -12.62 -11.72
CA MET A 221 -10.34 -13.17 -12.96
C MET A 221 -11.23 -14.23 -13.60
N LEU A 222 -12.31 -14.67 -12.94
CA LEU A 222 -13.27 -15.68 -13.41
C LEU A 222 -12.60 -16.96 -13.93
N THR A 223 -11.50 -17.37 -13.28
CA THR A 223 -10.76 -18.59 -13.66
C THR A 223 -11.68 -19.81 -13.54
N GLY A 224 -11.80 -20.59 -14.60
CA GLY A 224 -12.70 -21.75 -14.66
C GLY A 224 -14.12 -21.43 -15.17
N MET A 225 -14.41 -20.17 -15.52
CA MET A 225 -15.66 -19.85 -16.24
C MET A 225 -15.68 -20.57 -17.59
N ASN A 226 -16.82 -21.21 -17.92
CA ASN A 226 -16.99 -21.84 -19.23
C ASN A 226 -17.27 -20.77 -20.30
N PRO A 227 -16.44 -20.64 -21.34
CA PRO A 227 -16.66 -19.67 -22.42
C PRO A 227 -17.95 -19.92 -23.21
N GLU A 228 -18.41 -21.20 -23.33
CA GLU A 228 -19.63 -21.55 -24.05
C GLU A 228 -20.91 -21.22 -23.24
N ALA A 229 -20.79 -21.16 -21.91
CA ALA A 229 -21.88 -20.81 -21.00
C ALA A 229 -21.40 -19.77 -19.97
N PRO A 230 -21.10 -18.54 -20.38
CA PRO A 230 -20.57 -17.51 -19.51
C PRO A 230 -21.59 -17.11 -18.43
N LEU A 231 -21.08 -16.74 -17.26
CA LEU A 231 -21.89 -16.13 -16.22
C LEU A 231 -22.46 -14.80 -16.74
N LYS A 232 -23.73 -14.55 -16.45
CA LYS A 232 -24.40 -13.34 -16.90
C LYS A 232 -24.46 -12.31 -15.78
N ASN A 233 -24.24 -11.07 -16.16
CA ASN A 233 -24.50 -9.91 -15.33
C ASN A 233 -26.00 -9.84 -15.03
N LEU A 234 -26.36 -9.79 -13.75
CA LEU A 234 -27.77 -9.78 -13.31
C LEU A 234 -28.52 -8.50 -13.72
N PHE A 235 -27.81 -7.41 -14.02
CA PHE A 235 -28.41 -6.12 -14.35
C PHE A 235 -28.56 -5.92 -15.86
N THR A 236 -27.56 -6.32 -16.64
CA THR A 236 -27.55 -6.09 -18.10
C THR A 236 -27.89 -7.34 -18.92
N GLY A 237 -27.78 -8.53 -18.33
CA GLY A 237 -27.94 -9.82 -19.02
C GLY A 237 -26.77 -10.19 -19.93
N GLU A 238 -25.75 -9.34 -20.04
CA GLU A 238 -24.53 -9.59 -20.82
C GLU A 238 -23.58 -10.54 -20.08
N ALA A 239 -22.66 -11.17 -20.81
CA ALA A 239 -21.63 -12.00 -20.20
C ALA A 239 -20.71 -11.16 -19.30
N LEU A 240 -20.39 -11.67 -18.10
CA LEU A 240 -19.38 -11.08 -17.22
C LEU A 240 -18.00 -11.24 -17.89
N ALA A 241 -17.22 -10.18 -17.88
CA ALA A 241 -15.85 -10.19 -18.38
C ALA A 241 -14.86 -10.42 -17.25
N ALA A 242 -13.81 -11.21 -17.51
CA ALA A 242 -12.70 -11.37 -16.59
C ALA A 242 -12.04 -10.01 -16.33
N GLY A 243 -11.73 -9.72 -15.05
CA GLY A 243 -11.17 -8.42 -14.65
C GLY A 243 -12.21 -7.31 -14.45
N GLN A 244 -13.48 -7.52 -14.77
CA GLN A 244 -14.55 -6.52 -14.64
C GLN A 244 -14.64 -6.00 -13.20
N GLY A 245 -14.65 -4.66 -13.04
CA GLY A 245 -14.60 -4.02 -11.74
C GLY A 245 -13.19 -3.87 -11.15
N GLY A 246 -12.22 -4.61 -11.67
CA GLY A 246 -10.79 -4.48 -11.42
C GLY A 246 -10.44 -4.30 -9.95
N ILE A 247 -9.48 -3.44 -9.71
CA ILE A 247 -8.91 -3.17 -8.39
C ILE A 247 -9.93 -2.53 -7.44
N LEU A 248 -10.79 -1.65 -7.93
CA LEU A 248 -11.79 -0.96 -7.10
C LEU A 248 -12.82 -1.94 -6.56
N GLY A 249 -13.26 -2.88 -7.40
CA GLY A 249 -14.16 -3.95 -7.00
C GLY A 249 -13.55 -4.82 -5.90
N VAL A 250 -12.31 -5.25 -6.08
CA VAL A 250 -11.59 -6.07 -5.10
C VAL A 250 -11.40 -5.35 -3.77
N ILE A 251 -11.02 -4.06 -3.77
CA ILE A 251 -10.87 -3.29 -2.51
C ILE A 251 -12.19 -3.25 -1.75
N PHE A 252 -13.31 -3.00 -2.45
CA PHE A 252 -14.63 -2.95 -1.84
C PHE A 252 -15.09 -4.33 -1.34
N ALA A 253 -14.88 -5.38 -2.13
CA ALA A 253 -15.21 -6.76 -1.75
C ALA A 253 -14.43 -7.22 -0.50
N VAL A 254 -13.13 -6.92 -0.43
CA VAL A 254 -12.28 -7.27 0.71
C VAL A 254 -12.63 -6.42 1.94
N TRP A 255 -13.06 -5.17 1.77
CA TRP A 255 -13.61 -4.40 2.88
C TRP A 255 -14.87 -5.07 3.45
N LEU A 256 -15.81 -5.53 2.61
CA LEU A 256 -16.96 -6.31 3.05
C LEU A 256 -16.55 -7.64 3.69
N LEU A 257 -15.56 -8.35 3.10
CA LEU A 257 -15.00 -9.56 3.67
C LEU A 257 -14.54 -9.33 5.12
N SER A 258 -13.84 -8.23 5.38
CA SER A 258 -13.36 -7.91 6.72
C SER A 258 -14.50 -7.74 7.75
N ILE A 259 -15.64 -7.21 7.32
CA ILE A 259 -16.82 -7.04 8.17
C ILE A 259 -17.47 -8.38 8.46
N VAL A 260 -17.63 -9.22 7.44
CA VAL A 260 -18.26 -10.53 7.56
C VAL A 260 -17.40 -11.46 8.41
N GLU A 261 -16.11 -11.57 8.11
CA GLU A 261 -15.14 -12.40 8.83
C GLU A 261 -15.11 -12.04 10.34
N LYS A 262 -14.97 -10.73 10.66
CA LYS A 262 -14.98 -10.25 12.06
C LYS A 262 -16.29 -10.55 12.79
N LYS A 263 -17.43 -10.55 12.11
CA LYS A 263 -18.71 -10.91 12.72
C LYS A 263 -18.81 -12.42 12.94
N LEU A 264 -18.39 -13.22 11.98
CA LEU A 264 -18.42 -14.68 12.07
C LEU A 264 -17.51 -15.17 13.20
N HIS A 265 -16.30 -14.65 13.34
CA HIS A 265 -15.40 -14.98 14.47
C HIS A 265 -16.00 -14.72 15.87
N LYS A 266 -17.01 -13.85 15.97
CA LYS A 266 -17.70 -13.59 17.25
C LYS A 266 -18.83 -14.58 17.53
N VAL A 267 -19.39 -15.19 16.50
CA VAL A 267 -20.59 -16.04 16.60
C VAL A 267 -20.25 -17.52 16.47
N VAL A 268 -19.26 -17.85 15.65
CA VAL A 268 -18.84 -19.24 15.40
C VAL A 268 -18.04 -19.75 16.61
N PRO A 269 -18.34 -20.94 17.13
CA PRO A 269 -17.57 -21.55 18.21
C PRO A 269 -16.10 -21.78 17.81
N ASP A 270 -15.15 -21.50 18.72
CA ASP A 270 -13.70 -21.59 18.49
C ASP A 270 -13.25 -22.95 17.91
N ALA A 271 -13.94 -24.04 18.26
CA ALA A 271 -13.59 -25.39 17.80
C ALA A 271 -13.74 -25.59 16.28
N VAL A 272 -14.66 -24.87 15.64
CA VAL A 272 -14.96 -24.99 14.20
C VAL A 272 -14.69 -23.69 13.41
N ASP A 273 -14.30 -22.63 14.10
CA ASP A 273 -14.12 -21.29 13.54
C ASP A 273 -13.14 -21.28 12.36
N ILE A 274 -12.05 -22.05 12.46
CA ILE A 274 -11.01 -22.15 11.44
C ILE A 274 -11.51 -22.70 10.09
N ILE A 275 -12.64 -23.42 10.09
CA ILE A 275 -13.23 -24.01 8.88
C ILE A 275 -14.47 -23.21 8.47
N VAL A 276 -15.34 -22.93 9.41
CA VAL A 276 -16.67 -22.34 9.14
C VAL A 276 -16.55 -20.87 8.71
N THR A 277 -15.78 -20.08 9.43
CA THR A 277 -15.66 -18.64 9.14
C THR A 277 -15.07 -18.37 7.75
N PRO A 278 -13.91 -18.93 7.34
CA PRO A 278 -13.40 -18.67 6.00
C PRO A 278 -14.32 -19.21 4.90
N THR A 279 -14.94 -20.39 5.12
CA THR A 279 -15.84 -20.98 4.12
C THR A 279 -17.07 -20.11 3.89
N LEU A 280 -17.76 -19.70 4.95
CA LEU A 280 -18.96 -18.86 4.84
C LEU A 280 -18.61 -17.47 4.31
N SER A 281 -17.48 -16.91 4.73
CA SER A 281 -17.00 -15.61 4.23
C SER A 281 -16.72 -15.64 2.73
N LEU A 282 -16.02 -16.67 2.24
CA LEU A 282 -15.73 -16.82 0.81
C LEU A 282 -17.00 -17.03 -0.01
N ILE A 283 -17.91 -17.88 0.43
CA ILE A 283 -19.17 -18.10 -0.30
C ILE A 283 -19.99 -16.81 -0.35
N ALA A 284 -20.19 -16.16 0.80
CA ALA A 284 -21.01 -14.94 0.85
C ALA A 284 -20.41 -13.81 0.01
N ILE A 285 -19.13 -13.51 0.23
CA ILE A 285 -18.49 -12.39 -0.47
C ILE A 285 -18.19 -12.72 -1.92
N GLY A 286 -17.78 -13.94 -2.25
CA GLY A 286 -17.56 -14.36 -3.64
C GLY A 286 -18.82 -14.25 -4.51
N LEU A 287 -20.00 -14.66 -3.97
CA LEU A 287 -21.27 -14.49 -4.67
C LEU A 287 -21.63 -13.00 -4.84
N ILE A 288 -21.47 -12.20 -3.78
CA ILE A 288 -21.73 -10.76 -3.83
C ILE A 288 -20.76 -10.09 -4.83
N GLU A 289 -19.50 -10.51 -4.86
CA GLU A 289 -18.50 -9.97 -5.76
C GLU A 289 -18.86 -10.23 -7.23
N ILE A 290 -19.11 -11.48 -7.58
CA ILE A 290 -19.41 -11.89 -8.97
C ILE A 290 -20.68 -11.20 -9.46
N PHE A 291 -21.77 -11.25 -8.70
CA PHE A 291 -23.09 -10.84 -9.23
C PHE A 291 -23.43 -9.38 -8.98
N PHE A 292 -22.77 -8.70 -8.04
CA PHE A 292 -23.10 -7.32 -7.68
C PHE A 292 -21.90 -6.38 -7.79
N ILE A 293 -20.75 -6.74 -7.16
CA ILE A 293 -19.61 -5.81 -7.08
C ILE A 293 -18.95 -5.67 -8.44
N MET A 294 -18.63 -6.77 -9.13
CA MET A 294 -17.98 -6.72 -10.45
C MET A 294 -18.77 -5.86 -11.47
N PRO A 295 -20.07 -6.06 -11.66
CA PRO A 295 -20.85 -5.22 -12.57
C PRO A 295 -20.88 -3.74 -12.16
N LEU A 296 -21.13 -3.48 -10.87
CA LEU A 296 -21.23 -2.10 -10.36
C LEU A 296 -19.88 -1.39 -10.38
N ALA A 297 -18.82 -2.06 -9.94
CA ALA A 297 -17.48 -1.49 -9.93
C ALA A 297 -16.97 -1.30 -11.37
N GLY A 298 -17.29 -2.19 -12.29
CA GLY A 298 -17.02 -2.01 -13.73
C GLY A 298 -17.63 -0.74 -14.26
N PHE A 299 -18.93 -0.54 -14.05
CA PHE A 299 -19.61 0.68 -14.48
C PHE A 299 -18.98 1.97 -13.89
N ILE A 300 -18.62 1.95 -12.58
CA ILE A 300 -17.96 3.09 -11.93
C ILE A 300 -16.57 3.31 -12.53
N SER A 301 -15.81 2.25 -12.74
CA SER A 301 -14.45 2.28 -13.29
C SER A 301 -14.43 2.87 -14.70
N ASP A 302 -15.27 2.35 -15.58
CA ASP A 302 -15.44 2.85 -16.96
C ASP A 302 -15.82 4.34 -16.97
N GLY A 303 -16.73 4.73 -16.07
CA GLY A 303 -17.14 6.12 -15.90
C GLY A 303 -15.98 7.03 -15.42
N MET A 304 -15.15 6.55 -14.50
CA MET A 304 -13.99 7.29 -14.02
C MET A 304 -12.91 7.45 -15.09
N VAL A 305 -12.53 6.36 -15.75
CA VAL A 305 -11.53 6.37 -16.82
C VAL A 305 -12.01 7.18 -18.00
N GLY A 306 -13.27 7.00 -18.41
CA GLY A 306 -13.89 7.79 -19.45
C GLY A 306 -13.95 9.28 -19.11
N GLY A 307 -14.33 9.64 -17.88
CA GLY A 307 -14.35 11.02 -17.39
C GLY A 307 -12.98 11.69 -17.40
N ILE A 308 -11.95 11.00 -16.96
CA ILE A 308 -10.56 11.52 -16.98
C ILE A 308 -10.10 11.72 -18.43
N ASN A 309 -10.32 10.74 -19.31
CA ASN A 309 -9.95 10.84 -20.71
C ASN A 309 -10.70 11.99 -21.41
N TRP A 310 -11.98 12.19 -21.07
CA TRP A 310 -12.77 13.32 -21.59
C TRP A 310 -12.18 14.67 -21.11
N VAL A 311 -11.88 14.81 -19.80
CA VAL A 311 -11.28 16.04 -19.25
C VAL A 311 -9.94 16.35 -19.92
N LEU A 312 -9.09 15.35 -20.09
CA LEU A 312 -7.79 15.52 -20.75
C LEU A 312 -7.96 15.83 -22.25
N GLY A 313 -8.92 15.18 -22.93
CA GLY A 313 -9.20 15.39 -24.35
C GLY A 313 -9.77 16.79 -24.65
N VAL A 314 -10.73 17.25 -23.84
CA VAL A 314 -11.35 18.58 -24.02
C VAL A 314 -10.47 19.70 -23.49
N GLY A 315 -9.86 19.50 -22.31
CA GLY A 315 -9.05 20.50 -21.63
C GLY A 315 -7.61 20.61 -22.18
N GLY A 316 -7.11 19.56 -22.85
CA GLY A 316 -5.78 19.52 -23.44
C GLY A 316 -4.69 20.03 -22.51
N ALA A 317 -3.85 20.93 -23.04
CA ALA A 317 -2.76 21.57 -22.30
C ALA A 317 -3.22 22.29 -21.03
N PHE A 318 -4.39 22.91 -21.02
CA PHE A 318 -4.93 23.57 -19.83
C PHE A 318 -5.24 22.58 -18.70
N ALA A 319 -5.87 21.45 -19.00
CA ALA A 319 -6.11 20.41 -18.02
C ALA A 319 -4.78 19.85 -17.47
N GLY A 320 -3.81 19.61 -18.32
CA GLY A 320 -2.47 19.18 -17.93
C GLY A 320 -1.76 20.20 -17.02
N PHE A 321 -1.85 21.49 -17.35
CA PHE A 321 -1.32 22.57 -16.51
C PHE A 321 -1.96 22.57 -15.11
N VAL A 322 -3.28 22.50 -15.03
CA VAL A 322 -4.00 22.51 -13.75
C VAL A 322 -3.61 21.30 -12.90
N LEU A 323 -3.64 20.09 -13.49
CA LEU A 323 -3.30 18.85 -12.80
C LEU A 323 -1.83 18.85 -12.32
N GLY A 324 -0.90 19.24 -13.18
CA GLY A 324 0.53 19.32 -12.83
C GLY A 324 0.80 20.35 -11.73
N THR A 325 0.09 21.49 -11.74
CA THR A 325 0.21 22.53 -10.71
C THR A 325 -0.36 22.06 -9.36
N LEU A 326 -1.50 21.39 -9.36
CA LEU A 326 -2.19 20.96 -8.14
C LEU A 326 -1.60 19.71 -7.51
N PHE A 327 -0.80 18.94 -8.23
CA PHE A 327 -0.28 17.68 -7.72
C PHE A 327 0.61 17.84 -6.47
N LEU A 328 1.53 18.80 -6.43
CA LEU A 328 2.37 19.03 -5.24
C LEU A 328 1.57 19.47 -4.01
N PRO A 329 0.59 20.39 -4.10
CA PRO A 329 -0.38 20.63 -3.04
C PRO A 329 -1.11 19.34 -2.60
N MET A 330 -1.53 18.49 -3.52
CA MET A 330 -2.15 17.19 -3.18
C MET A 330 -1.17 16.27 -2.42
N VAL A 331 0.10 16.24 -2.83
CA VAL A 331 1.16 15.50 -2.09
C VAL A 331 1.30 16.05 -0.67
N MET A 332 1.32 17.35 -0.51
CA MET A 332 1.43 18.00 0.79
C MET A 332 0.29 17.61 1.76
N PHE A 333 -0.93 17.46 1.23
CA PHE A 333 -2.08 17.02 2.02
C PHE A 333 -2.25 15.50 2.08
N GLY A 334 -1.40 14.71 1.40
CA GLY A 334 -1.51 13.26 1.30
C GLY A 334 -2.65 12.77 0.41
N LEU A 335 -3.23 13.66 -0.42
CA LEU A 335 -4.35 13.36 -1.31
C LEU A 335 -3.92 12.71 -2.64
N HIS A 336 -2.64 12.86 -3.04
CA HIS A 336 -2.10 12.30 -4.27
C HIS A 336 -2.24 10.78 -4.38
N GLN A 337 -2.31 10.10 -3.23
CA GLN A 337 -2.46 8.64 -3.17
C GLN A 337 -3.80 8.13 -3.75
N ILE A 338 -4.82 9.01 -3.83
CA ILE A 338 -6.11 8.70 -4.48
C ILE A 338 -5.91 8.36 -5.96
N LEU A 339 -4.90 8.96 -6.58
CA LEU A 339 -4.64 8.80 -8.00
C LEU A 339 -3.97 7.45 -8.34
N THR A 340 -3.37 6.79 -7.34
CA THR A 340 -2.69 5.50 -7.56
C THR A 340 -3.62 4.42 -8.10
N PRO A 341 -4.77 4.10 -7.48
CA PRO A 341 -5.71 3.14 -8.04
C PRO A 341 -6.23 3.57 -9.42
N ILE A 342 -6.40 4.88 -9.66
CA ILE A 342 -6.86 5.40 -10.96
C ILE A 342 -5.83 5.13 -12.04
N HIS A 343 -4.55 5.39 -11.79
CA HIS A 343 -3.47 5.08 -12.76
C HIS A 343 -3.45 3.60 -13.10
N VAL A 344 -3.54 2.76 -12.06
CA VAL A 344 -3.47 1.32 -12.24
C VAL A 344 -4.67 0.82 -13.01
N GLN A 345 -5.87 1.33 -12.70
CA GLN A 345 -7.10 1.00 -13.43
C GLN A 345 -7.02 1.43 -14.91
N MET A 346 -6.51 2.64 -15.19
CA MET A 346 -6.30 3.10 -16.57
C MET A 346 -5.35 2.17 -17.34
N ILE A 347 -4.26 1.71 -16.69
CA ILE A 347 -3.31 0.78 -17.31
C ILE A 347 -3.97 -0.58 -17.55
N ASP A 348 -4.75 -1.07 -16.62
CA ASP A 348 -5.44 -2.35 -16.71
C ASP A 348 -6.46 -2.34 -17.86
N GLU A 349 -7.27 -1.29 -17.99
CA GLU A 349 -8.33 -1.18 -19.01
C GLU A 349 -7.81 -0.80 -20.41
N THR A 350 -6.83 0.12 -20.48
CA THR A 350 -6.41 0.73 -21.75
C THR A 350 -4.96 0.43 -22.14
N GLY A 351 -4.22 -0.31 -21.30
CA GLY A 351 -2.79 -0.61 -21.45
C GLY A 351 -1.86 0.58 -21.21
N ARG A 352 -2.39 1.76 -20.88
CA ARG A 352 -1.61 2.99 -20.67
C ARG A 352 -2.33 3.97 -19.74
N THR A 353 -1.60 4.92 -19.17
CA THR A 353 -2.16 6.07 -18.47
C THR A 353 -1.62 7.36 -19.05
N LEU A 354 -2.48 8.31 -19.38
CA LEU A 354 -2.11 9.67 -19.79
C LEU A 354 -1.89 10.57 -18.57
N LEU A 355 -2.50 10.24 -17.45
CA LEU A 355 -2.48 11.06 -16.25
C LEU A 355 -1.11 11.02 -15.55
N LEU A 356 -0.46 9.84 -15.44
CA LEU A 356 0.80 9.70 -14.73
C LEU A 356 1.95 10.55 -15.31
N PRO A 357 2.19 10.62 -16.62
CA PRO A 357 3.21 11.51 -17.18
C PRO A 357 2.99 12.98 -16.85
N ILE A 358 1.73 13.45 -16.87
CA ILE A 358 1.37 14.83 -16.52
C ILE A 358 1.75 15.11 -15.05
N LEU A 359 1.38 14.22 -14.15
CA LEU A 359 1.66 14.39 -12.71
C LEU A 359 3.15 14.23 -12.37
N ALA A 360 3.89 13.42 -13.14
CA ALA A 360 5.34 13.28 -12.99
C ALA A 360 6.09 14.60 -13.24
N MET A 361 5.54 15.48 -14.08
CA MET A 361 6.12 16.81 -14.32
C MET A 361 6.13 17.68 -13.06
N ALA A 362 5.25 17.45 -12.12
CA ALA A 362 5.30 18.12 -10.82
C ALA A 362 6.57 17.75 -10.04
N GLY A 363 7.03 16.49 -10.11
CA GLY A 363 8.32 16.06 -9.59
C GLY A 363 9.49 16.77 -10.29
N ALA A 364 9.45 16.90 -11.61
CA ALA A 364 10.42 17.65 -12.38
C ALA A 364 10.48 19.14 -11.98
N GLY A 365 9.30 19.75 -11.70
CA GLY A 365 9.22 21.12 -11.16
C GLY A 365 9.91 21.25 -9.79
N GLN A 366 9.79 20.24 -8.91
CA GLN A 366 10.51 20.20 -7.63
C GLN A 366 12.03 20.12 -7.81
N VAL A 367 12.48 19.23 -8.68
CA VAL A 367 13.90 19.06 -9.00
C VAL A 367 14.46 20.36 -9.57
N GLY A 368 13.74 21.00 -10.50
CA GLY A 368 14.11 22.29 -11.07
C GLY A 368 14.23 23.40 -10.02
N ALA A 369 13.27 23.51 -9.12
CA ALA A 369 13.29 24.47 -8.02
C ALA A 369 14.48 24.23 -7.06
N ALA A 370 14.77 22.97 -6.73
CA ALA A 370 15.90 22.61 -5.88
C ALA A 370 17.25 22.92 -6.56
N LEU A 371 17.39 22.64 -7.85
CA LEU A 371 18.58 23.01 -8.65
C LEU A 371 18.79 24.52 -8.70
N ALA A 372 17.72 25.30 -8.92
CA ALA A 372 17.79 26.75 -8.92
C ALA A 372 18.23 27.30 -7.55
N LEU A 373 17.74 26.76 -6.46
CA LEU A 373 18.17 27.11 -5.10
C LEU A 373 19.65 26.77 -4.90
N TRP A 374 20.08 25.59 -5.31
CA TRP A 374 21.49 25.18 -5.20
C TRP A 374 22.44 26.14 -5.92
N ILE A 375 22.05 26.56 -7.13
CA ILE A 375 22.87 27.51 -7.91
C ILE A 375 22.88 28.88 -7.27
N ARG A 376 21.75 29.39 -6.78
CA ARG A 376 21.61 30.77 -6.27
C ARG A 376 22.06 30.93 -4.83
N CYS A 377 21.89 29.91 -3.99
CA CYS A 377 22.14 29.95 -2.55
C CYS A 377 23.44 29.25 -2.14
N LYS A 378 24.47 29.24 -2.96
CA LYS A 378 25.76 28.56 -2.72
C LYS A 378 26.44 28.94 -1.40
N LYS A 379 26.15 30.13 -0.86
CA LYS A 379 26.72 30.64 0.39
C LYS A 379 26.05 30.02 1.61
N ASP A 380 24.83 29.52 1.49
CA ASP A 380 24.11 28.83 2.54
C ASP A 380 24.50 27.34 2.52
N LYS A 381 25.45 27.00 3.39
CA LYS A 381 26.01 25.64 3.45
C LYS A 381 24.97 24.63 3.92
N GLU A 382 24.10 25.00 4.87
CA GLU A 382 23.08 24.12 5.42
C GLU A 382 22.05 23.75 4.33
N LEU A 383 21.51 24.75 3.63
CA LEU A 383 20.57 24.53 2.54
C LEU A 383 21.21 23.71 1.40
N THR A 384 22.47 24.00 1.06
CA THR A 384 23.20 23.26 0.02
C THR A 384 23.38 21.79 0.37
N GLU A 385 23.72 21.45 1.60
CA GLU A 385 23.86 20.05 2.04
C GLU A 385 22.50 19.33 2.07
N MET A 386 21.44 20.03 2.49
CA MET A 386 20.07 19.47 2.42
C MET A 386 19.68 19.16 0.97
N ILE A 387 19.93 20.07 0.03
CA ILE A 387 19.63 19.84 -1.38
C ILE A 387 20.43 18.66 -1.94
N LYS A 388 21.73 18.56 -1.65
CA LYS A 388 22.56 17.44 -2.08
C LYS A 388 22.04 16.10 -1.60
N GLY A 389 21.52 16.04 -0.36
CA GLY A 389 20.94 14.82 0.21
C GLY A 389 19.57 14.44 -0.38
N ALA A 390 18.75 15.43 -0.75
CA ALA A 390 17.38 15.21 -1.22
C ALA A 390 17.26 15.11 -2.75
N LEU A 391 18.15 15.78 -3.50
CA LEU A 391 18.06 15.91 -4.95
C LEU A 391 18.15 14.56 -5.70
N PRO A 392 19.09 13.65 -5.39
CA PRO A 392 19.15 12.35 -6.07
C PRO A 392 17.86 11.55 -5.91
N VAL A 393 17.29 11.58 -4.71
CA VAL A 393 16.04 10.89 -4.39
C VAL A 393 14.85 11.52 -5.14
N GLY A 394 14.84 12.86 -5.25
CA GLY A 394 13.84 13.60 -6.03
C GLY A 394 13.91 13.32 -7.54
N ILE A 395 15.12 13.21 -8.11
CA ILE A 395 15.32 12.82 -9.52
C ILE A 395 14.77 11.41 -9.79
N LEU A 396 14.87 10.51 -8.82
CA LEU A 396 14.31 9.16 -8.90
C LEU A 396 12.78 9.10 -8.66
N GLY A 397 12.11 10.26 -8.54
CA GLY A 397 10.65 10.35 -8.44
C GLY A 397 10.10 10.39 -7.00
N ILE A 398 10.95 10.36 -5.97
CA ILE A 398 10.54 10.48 -4.57
C ILE A 398 10.66 11.95 -4.13
N GLY A 399 9.57 12.70 -4.29
CA GLY A 399 9.56 14.15 -4.11
C GLY A 399 9.49 14.64 -2.67
N GLU A 400 9.03 13.82 -1.70
CA GLU A 400 8.79 14.26 -0.32
C GLU A 400 10.02 14.90 0.36
N PRO A 401 11.24 14.38 0.26
CA PRO A 401 12.40 15.01 0.87
C PRO A 401 12.65 16.41 0.33
N LEU A 402 12.45 16.63 -0.97
CA LEU A 402 12.57 17.97 -1.57
C LEU A 402 11.42 18.90 -1.17
N ILE A 403 10.18 18.38 -1.09
CA ILE A 403 9.02 19.16 -0.68
C ILE A 403 9.21 19.63 0.76
N TYR A 404 9.30 18.68 1.70
CA TYR A 404 9.27 19.01 3.12
C TYR A 404 10.61 19.52 3.67
N GLY A 405 11.73 19.05 3.12
CA GLY A 405 13.06 19.42 3.57
C GLY A 405 13.58 20.72 2.93
N VAL A 406 13.14 21.08 1.72
CA VAL A 406 13.77 22.17 0.95
C VAL A 406 12.76 23.23 0.52
N THR A 407 11.79 22.89 -0.32
CA THR A 407 11.00 23.91 -1.04
C THR A 407 9.84 24.48 -0.22
N LEU A 408 9.12 23.64 0.53
CA LEU A 408 7.97 24.05 1.34
C LEU A 408 8.35 24.97 2.52
N PRO A 409 9.45 24.72 3.29
CA PRO A 409 9.88 25.62 4.34
C PRO A 409 10.22 27.04 3.85
N LEU A 410 10.67 27.14 2.61
CA LEU A 410 11.02 28.42 1.98
C LEU A 410 9.82 29.12 1.31
N GLY A 411 8.68 28.45 1.17
CA GLY A 411 7.43 28.96 0.64
C GLY A 411 7.45 29.27 -0.86
N ARG A 412 8.12 30.34 -1.29
CA ARG A 412 8.18 30.76 -2.70
C ARG A 412 8.72 29.67 -3.65
N PRO A 413 9.81 28.94 -3.32
CA PRO A 413 10.29 27.85 -4.16
C PRO A 413 9.27 26.71 -4.36
N PHE A 414 8.43 26.44 -3.37
CA PHE A 414 7.34 25.47 -3.51
C PHE A 414 6.30 25.93 -4.54
N ILE A 415 5.90 27.21 -4.49
CA ILE A 415 4.95 27.77 -5.46
C ILE A 415 5.52 27.73 -6.88
N THR A 416 6.80 28.10 -7.05
CA THR A 416 7.44 28.04 -8.36
C THR A 416 7.60 26.61 -8.88
N ALA A 417 7.82 25.63 -7.99
CA ALA A 417 7.83 24.21 -8.35
C ALA A 417 6.45 23.73 -8.84
N CYS A 418 5.35 24.17 -8.19
CA CYS A 418 3.99 23.87 -8.63
C CYS A 418 3.72 24.41 -10.04
N ILE A 419 4.08 25.70 -10.29
CA ILE A 419 3.90 26.32 -11.60
C ILE A 419 4.76 25.63 -12.66
N GLY A 420 6.03 25.32 -12.34
CA GLY A 420 6.92 24.59 -13.24
C GLY A 420 6.40 23.20 -13.60
N GLY A 421 5.84 22.49 -12.60
CA GLY A 421 5.14 21.22 -12.81
C GLY A 421 3.91 21.35 -13.71
N GLY A 422 3.13 22.45 -13.54
CA GLY A 422 2.01 22.77 -14.41
C GLY A 422 2.40 23.02 -15.86
N ILE A 423 3.45 23.81 -16.08
CA ILE A 423 3.97 24.09 -17.44
C ILE A 423 4.45 22.79 -18.10
N GLY A 424 5.14 21.92 -17.35
CA GLY A 424 5.59 20.63 -17.88
C GLY A 424 4.45 19.64 -18.13
N GLY A 425 3.34 19.75 -17.40
CA GLY A 425 2.15 18.92 -17.57
C GLY A 425 1.22 19.35 -18.71
N ALA A 426 1.38 20.60 -19.19
CA ALA A 426 0.62 21.15 -20.31
C ALA A 426 1.13 20.59 -21.65
#